data_1d90cb98246ea144249b3e3a21421abe
#
_entry.id   1d90cb98246ea144249b3e3a21421abe
#
_cell.length_a   1.000
_cell.length_b   1.000
_cell.length_c   1.000
_cell.angle_alpha   90.00
_cell.angle_beta   90.00
_cell.angle_gamma   90.00
#
_symmetry.space_group_name_H-M   'P 1'
#
loop_
_entity.id
_entity.type
_entity.pdbx_description
1 polymer ?
#
loop_
_entity_poly.entity_id
_entity_poly.type
_entity_poly.pdbx_seq_one_letter_code
_entity_poly.pdbx_strand_id
1 'polypeptide(L)'
;MNPKPYTDSARSNRLCWYLLLITLLSAFCFITLDVWLLPCSIAYHETGTMTAGYLLYAAIGLLFSTPTPFIAVLIISLFIEKIGIRQMFLNIFRTEEKLKTVLITGGFCLLALLYAVLCGTPNGSPWYMLPLGFLIMVPFVGIAEETGWRGLLQPEMDMRMPYPFSVLVTAAIWFAWHLPIWIDPTSNHYGDSVVGFGITILIWAFAMAAIYRATKSVIACAIYHAFIDSIGAVYDWNALFDAFPGSVAMNAFRVLWLAAAVVLWLVATKQEKKTRSHISDQEQSLTSSRI
;
A
#
# COMPACT_ATOMS: atom_id res chain seq x y z
N MET A 1 20.36 6.81 18.48
CA MET A 1 19.74 8.13 18.69
C MET A 1 18.24 7.93 18.61
N ASN A 2 17.52 8.14 19.71
CA ASN A 2 16.05 8.15 19.69
C ASN A 2 15.59 9.34 18.86
N PRO A 3 14.66 9.17 17.91
CA PRO A 3 14.10 10.30 17.19
C PRO A 3 13.43 11.24 18.20
N LYS A 4 13.73 12.53 18.12
CA LYS A 4 13.06 13.55 18.93
C LYS A 4 11.54 13.43 18.66
N PRO A 5 10.69 13.42 19.70
CA PRO A 5 9.26 13.45 19.50
C PRO A 5 8.87 14.72 18.74
N TYR A 6 8.11 14.56 17.67
CA TYR A 6 7.59 15.71 16.91
C TYR A 6 6.69 16.57 17.80
N THR A 7 6.79 17.88 17.66
CA THR A 7 5.81 18.80 18.26
C THR A 7 4.45 18.62 17.54
N ASP A 8 3.34 18.78 18.24
CA ASP A 8 2.00 18.57 17.67
C ASP A 8 1.70 19.44 16.45
N SER A 9 2.27 20.67 16.39
CA SER A 9 2.17 21.54 15.23
C SER A 9 2.92 21.03 13.99
N ALA A 10 4.11 20.45 14.17
CA ALA A 10 4.88 19.87 13.07
C ALA A 10 4.18 18.62 12.50
N ARG A 11 3.51 17.85 13.37
CA ARG A 11 2.71 16.67 12.97
C ARG A 11 1.45 17.06 12.20
N SER A 12 0.72 18.09 12.64
CA SER A 12 -0.49 18.56 11.94
C SER A 12 -0.18 18.99 10.50
N ASN A 13 0.94 19.68 10.30
CA ASN A 13 1.36 20.16 8.99
C ASN A 13 1.78 19.00 8.05
N ARG A 14 2.33 17.91 8.57
CA ARG A 14 2.80 16.77 7.77
C ARG A 14 1.69 16.11 6.97
N LEU A 15 0.55 15.83 7.59
CA LEU A 15 -0.62 15.27 6.90
C LEU A 15 -1.16 16.21 5.83
N CYS A 16 -1.30 17.50 6.16
CA CYS A 16 -1.78 18.50 5.20
C CYS A 16 -0.86 18.59 3.98
N TRP A 17 0.46 18.60 4.19
CA TRP A 17 1.44 18.57 3.10
C TRP A 17 1.34 17.29 2.27
N TYR A 18 1.17 16.14 2.92
CA TYR A 18 1.03 14.87 2.19
C TYR A 18 -0.21 14.88 1.29
N LEU A 19 -1.37 15.25 1.83
CA LEU A 19 -2.61 15.31 1.07
C LEU A 19 -2.53 16.32 -0.09
N LEU A 20 -1.93 17.48 0.15
CA LEU A 20 -1.69 18.48 -0.90
C LEU A 20 -0.78 17.94 -2.00
N LEU A 21 0.37 17.39 -1.63
CA LEU A 21 1.37 16.91 -2.60
C LEU A 21 0.85 15.73 -3.40
N ILE A 22 0.22 14.73 -2.77
CA ILE A 22 -0.32 13.59 -3.50
C ILE A 22 -1.42 14.04 -4.47
N THR A 23 -2.27 14.99 -4.08
CA THR A 23 -3.32 15.53 -4.95
C THR A 23 -2.72 16.26 -6.15
N LEU A 24 -1.76 17.17 -5.92
CA LEU A 24 -1.13 17.95 -6.99
C LEU A 24 -0.32 17.07 -7.96
N LEU A 25 0.45 16.12 -7.43
CA LEU A 25 1.24 15.19 -8.25
C LEU A 25 0.33 14.25 -9.05
N SER A 26 -0.74 13.72 -8.44
CA SER A 26 -1.71 12.88 -9.15
C SER A 26 -2.47 13.65 -10.22
N ALA A 27 -2.87 14.89 -9.94
CA ALA A 27 -3.50 15.76 -10.95
C ALA A 27 -2.55 16.05 -12.11
N PHE A 28 -1.27 16.32 -11.82
CA PHE A 28 -0.25 16.51 -12.86
C PHE A 28 -0.09 15.24 -13.72
N CYS A 29 0.01 14.06 -13.10
CA CYS A 29 0.11 12.80 -13.83
C CYS A 29 -1.14 12.55 -14.68
N PHE A 30 -2.34 12.74 -14.12
CA PHE A 30 -3.60 12.59 -14.84
C PHE A 30 -3.67 13.52 -16.06
N ILE A 31 -3.39 14.81 -15.91
CA ILE A 31 -3.41 15.75 -17.03
C ILE A 31 -2.38 15.34 -18.09
N THR A 32 -1.19 14.92 -17.67
CA THR A 32 -0.11 14.58 -18.62
C THR A 32 -0.38 13.26 -19.32
N LEU A 33 -0.80 12.21 -18.61
CA LEU A 33 -1.01 10.89 -19.15
C LEU A 33 -2.36 10.76 -19.84
N ASP A 34 -3.45 11.09 -19.14
CA ASP A 34 -4.81 10.77 -19.58
C ASP A 34 -5.44 11.89 -20.44
N VAL A 35 -4.82 13.09 -20.52
CA VAL A 35 -5.29 14.16 -21.42
C VAL A 35 -4.32 14.38 -22.58
N TRP A 36 -3.02 14.53 -22.32
CA TRP A 36 -2.08 14.92 -23.37
C TRP A 36 -1.44 13.74 -24.11
N LEU A 37 -1.02 12.69 -23.39
CA LEU A 37 -0.28 11.56 -23.95
C LEU A 37 -1.14 10.33 -24.25
N LEU A 38 -2.38 10.29 -23.83
CA LEU A 38 -3.31 9.19 -24.07
C LEU A 38 -3.40 8.81 -25.57
N PRO A 39 -3.48 9.75 -26.53
CA PRO A 39 -3.50 9.39 -27.94
C PRO A 39 -2.25 8.59 -28.39
N CYS A 40 -1.09 8.82 -27.74
CA CYS A 40 0.12 8.07 -28.03
C CYS A 40 0.07 6.64 -27.48
N SER A 41 -0.57 6.44 -26.32
CA SER A 41 -0.83 5.13 -25.75
C SER A 41 -1.81 4.33 -26.62
N ILE A 42 -2.93 4.93 -27.00
CA ILE A 42 -3.92 4.32 -27.89
C ILE A 42 -3.27 3.89 -29.21
N ALA A 43 -2.53 4.79 -29.88
CA ALA A 43 -1.86 4.50 -31.15
C ALA A 43 -0.86 3.32 -31.01
N TYR A 44 -0.16 3.22 -29.89
CA TYR A 44 0.72 2.06 -29.65
C TYR A 44 -0.08 0.75 -29.50
N HIS A 45 -1.18 0.76 -28.76
CA HIS A 45 -2.01 -0.45 -28.59
C HIS A 45 -2.69 -0.88 -29.89
N GLU A 46 -3.02 0.05 -30.78
CA GLU A 46 -3.62 -0.24 -32.09
C GLU A 46 -2.59 -0.73 -33.12
N THR A 47 -1.39 -0.15 -33.14
CA THR A 47 -0.43 -0.36 -34.25
C THR A 47 0.81 -1.16 -33.86
N GLY A 48 1.08 -1.33 -32.55
CA GLY A 48 2.33 -1.88 -32.04
C GLY A 48 3.56 -0.96 -32.24
N THR A 49 3.37 0.28 -32.76
CA THR A 49 4.46 1.17 -33.10
C THR A 49 4.91 1.99 -31.89
N MET A 50 6.15 1.78 -31.47
CA MET A 50 6.76 2.47 -30.34
C MET A 50 7.22 3.88 -30.75
N THR A 51 6.45 4.90 -30.42
CA THR A 51 6.75 6.31 -30.69
C THR A 51 7.44 6.97 -29.48
N ALA A 52 8.10 8.12 -29.71
CA ALA A 52 8.66 8.93 -28.61
C ALA A 52 7.57 9.39 -27.62
N GLY A 53 6.35 9.68 -28.12
CA GLY A 53 5.21 10.02 -27.27
C GLY A 53 4.77 8.87 -26.36
N TYR A 54 4.74 7.63 -26.87
CA TYR A 54 4.45 6.45 -26.07
C TYR A 54 5.55 6.17 -25.03
N LEU A 55 6.82 6.30 -25.43
CA LEU A 55 7.93 6.14 -24.49
C LEU A 55 7.86 7.16 -23.35
N LEU A 56 7.47 8.40 -23.66
CA LEU A 56 7.25 9.43 -22.64
C LEU A 56 6.07 9.10 -21.74
N TYR A 57 4.93 8.62 -22.29
CA TYR A 57 3.78 8.13 -21.56
C TYR A 57 4.19 7.04 -20.54
N ALA A 58 4.86 5.99 -21.04
CA ALA A 58 5.31 4.88 -20.22
C ALA A 58 6.31 5.31 -19.12
N ALA A 59 7.25 6.20 -19.46
CA ALA A 59 8.23 6.72 -18.50
C ALA A 59 7.58 7.57 -17.40
N ILE A 60 6.63 8.43 -17.72
CA ILE A 60 5.91 9.24 -16.74
C ILE A 60 5.03 8.33 -15.86
N GLY A 61 4.34 7.35 -16.44
CA GLY A 61 3.56 6.36 -15.71
C GLY A 61 4.40 5.64 -14.66
N LEU A 62 5.52 5.08 -15.10
CA LEU A 62 6.41 4.29 -14.22
C LEU A 62 7.14 5.15 -13.19
N LEU A 63 7.65 6.32 -13.56
CA LEU A 63 8.57 7.10 -12.71
C LEU A 63 7.86 8.15 -11.85
N PHE A 64 6.64 8.53 -12.18
CA PHE A 64 5.93 9.61 -11.48
C PHE A 64 4.51 9.20 -11.04
N SER A 65 3.73 8.50 -11.85
CA SER A 65 2.35 8.15 -11.50
C SER A 65 2.31 7.13 -10.37
N THR A 66 2.84 5.93 -10.59
CA THR A 66 2.89 4.88 -9.55
C THR A 66 3.64 5.32 -8.30
N PRO A 67 4.85 5.96 -8.35
CA PRO A 67 5.55 6.36 -7.14
C PRO A 67 5.11 7.71 -6.55
N THR A 68 3.96 8.28 -6.97
CA THR A 68 3.43 9.53 -6.39
C THR A 68 3.41 9.53 -4.86
N PRO A 69 2.96 8.46 -4.15
CA PRO A 69 2.98 8.42 -2.69
C PRO A 69 4.40 8.49 -2.11
N PHE A 70 5.37 7.81 -2.74
CA PHE A 70 6.78 7.88 -2.35
C PHE A 70 7.37 9.27 -2.58
N ILE A 71 7.10 9.88 -3.74
CA ILE A 71 7.61 11.21 -4.09
C ILE A 71 7.09 12.25 -3.10
N ALA A 72 5.81 12.19 -2.72
CA ALA A 72 5.24 13.06 -1.70
C ALA A 72 5.97 12.93 -0.36
N VAL A 73 6.23 11.70 0.11
CA VAL A 73 7.00 11.46 1.34
C VAL A 73 8.45 11.91 1.20
N LEU A 74 9.08 11.71 0.05
CA LEU A 74 10.44 12.18 -0.22
C LEU A 74 10.55 13.70 -0.09
N ILE A 75 9.63 14.44 -0.70
CA ILE A 75 9.55 15.90 -0.62
C ILE A 75 9.38 16.34 0.85
N ILE A 76 8.43 15.72 1.58
CA ILE A 76 8.19 16.03 3.00
C ILE A 76 9.44 15.76 3.83
N SER A 77 10.07 14.60 3.65
CA SER A 77 11.26 14.19 4.39
C SER A 77 12.43 15.15 4.18
N LEU A 78 12.67 15.57 2.94
CA LEU A 78 13.81 16.41 2.60
C LEU A 78 13.59 17.89 2.93
N PHE A 79 12.42 18.44 2.62
CA PHE A 79 12.20 19.89 2.65
C PHE A 79 11.42 20.35 3.89
N ILE A 80 10.56 19.52 4.45
CA ILE A 80 9.71 19.86 5.59
C ILE A 80 10.28 19.30 6.88
N GLU A 81 10.56 18.00 6.94
CA GLU A 81 11.12 17.34 8.13
C GLU A 81 12.63 17.47 8.24
N LYS A 82 13.30 17.77 7.11
CA LYS A 82 14.75 17.89 7.00
C LYS A 82 15.50 16.66 7.52
N ILE A 83 14.90 15.50 7.35
CA ILE A 83 15.57 14.22 7.56
C ILE A 83 16.27 13.83 6.25
N GLY A 84 17.52 13.40 6.33
CA GLY A 84 18.25 13.01 5.12
C GLY A 84 17.65 11.77 4.46
N ILE A 85 17.87 11.61 3.15
CA ILE A 85 17.39 10.48 2.35
C ILE A 85 17.78 9.11 2.97
N ARG A 86 18.97 9.01 3.53
CA ARG A 86 19.44 7.82 4.25
C ARG A 86 18.51 7.45 5.41
N GLN A 87 18.08 8.44 6.21
CA GLN A 87 17.19 8.18 7.34
C GLN A 87 15.79 7.79 6.88
N MET A 88 15.29 8.37 5.80
CA MET A 88 14.03 7.97 5.18
C MET A 88 14.06 6.49 4.78
N PHE A 89 15.11 6.05 4.06
CA PHE A 89 15.26 4.64 3.70
C PHE A 89 15.41 3.71 4.92
N LEU A 90 16.17 4.13 5.94
CA LEU A 90 16.25 3.34 7.18
C LEU A 90 14.90 3.16 7.85
N ASN A 91 14.02 4.17 7.79
CA ASN A 91 12.66 4.06 8.33
C ASN A 91 11.79 3.09 7.52
N ILE A 92 11.90 3.07 6.18
CA ILE A 92 11.19 2.12 5.31
C ILE A 92 11.60 0.67 5.60
N PHE A 93 12.91 0.42 5.72
CA PHE A 93 13.47 -0.92 5.93
C PHE A 93 13.53 -1.35 7.40
N ARG A 94 13.08 -0.50 8.32
CA ARG A 94 13.07 -0.84 9.75
C ARG A 94 12.13 -2.00 10.02
N THR A 95 12.66 -2.99 10.75
CA THR A 95 11.90 -4.16 11.22
C THR A 95 12.40 -4.50 12.63
N GLU A 96 11.50 -4.41 13.62
CA GLU A 96 11.86 -4.61 15.04
C GLU A 96 11.92 -6.11 15.37
N GLU A 97 10.88 -6.85 15.06
CA GLU A 97 10.73 -8.29 15.35
C GLU A 97 10.78 -9.11 14.05
N LYS A 98 11.98 -9.41 13.55
CA LYS A 98 12.18 -10.02 12.23
C LYS A 98 11.37 -11.31 12.01
N LEU A 99 11.45 -12.26 12.93
CA LEU A 99 10.75 -13.56 12.81
C LEU A 99 9.22 -13.36 12.78
N LYS A 100 8.69 -12.57 13.70
CA LYS A 100 7.25 -12.22 13.73
C LYS A 100 6.81 -11.55 12.43
N THR A 101 7.60 -10.61 11.92
CA THR A 101 7.34 -9.92 10.66
C THR A 101 7.29 -10.90 9.49
N VAL A 102 8.26 -11.78 9.36
CA VAL A 102 8.29 -12.82 8.31
C VAL A 102 7.09 -13.75 8.40
N LEU A 103 6.74 -14.22 9.61
CA LEU A 103 5.61 -15.15 9.81
C LEU A 103 4.27 -14.48 9.48
N ILE A 104 4.05 -13.24 9.91
CA ILE A 104 2.81 -12.52 9.63
C ILE A 104 2.70 -12.20 8.15
N THR A 105 3.73 -11.61 7.54
CA THR A 105 3.72 -11.24 6.12
C THR A 105 3.60 -12.48 5.24
N GLY A 106 4.38 -13.53 5.54
CA GLY A 106 4.33 -14.81 4.84
C GLY A 106 2.98 -15.51 4.96
N GLY A 107 2.32 -15.43 6.12
CA GLY A 107 0.96 -15.94 6.31
C GLY A 107 -0.07 -15.25 5.41
N PHE A 108 -0.01 -13.93 5.28
CA PHE A 108 -0.88 -13.19 4.36
C PHE A 108 -0.53 -13.44 2.88
N CYS A 109 0.75 -13.57 2.53
CA CYS A 109 1.16 -13.98 1.18
C CYS A 109 0.65 -15.40 0.84
N LEU A 110 0.73 -16.34 1.79
CA LEU A 110 0.19 -17.69 1.62
C LEU A 110 -1.33 -17.67 1.43
N LEU A 111 -2.05 -16.85 2.20
CA LEU A 111 -3.51 -16.69 2.04
C LEU A 111 -3.85 -16.16 0.64
N ALA A 112 -3.10 -15.19 0.14
CA ALA A 112 -3.27 -14.66 -1.22
C ALA A 112 -2.97 -15.72 -2.29
N LEU A 113 -1.90 -16.50 -2.12
CA LEU A 113 -1.56 -17.58 -3.03
C LEU A 113 -2.64 -18.68 -3.05
N LEU A 114 -3.14 -19.08 -1.87
CA LEU A 114 -4.22 -20.06 -1.77
C LEU A 114 -5.51 -19.55 -2.44
N TYR A 115 -5.84 -18.29 -2.28
CA TYR A 115 -6.96 -17.65 -2.97
C TYR A 115 -6.78 -17.74 -4.49
N ALA A 116 -5.61 -17.38 -5.02
CA ALA A 116 -5.32 -17.43 -6.44
C ALA A 116 -5.38 -18.86 -6.99
N VAL A 117 -4.79 -19.83 -6.29
CA VAL A 117 -4.78 -21.23 -6.73
C VAL A 117 -6.19 -21.87 -6.70
N LEU A 118 -7.03 -21.51 -5.73
CA LEU A 118 -8.34 -22.14 -5.54
C LEU A 118 -9.48 -21.40 -6.26
N CYS A 119 -9.34 -20.12 -6.54
CA CYS A 119 -10.37 -19.29 -7.13
C CYS A 119 -9.99 -18.66 -8.47
N GLY A 120 -8.69 -18.58 -8.78
CA GLY A 120 -8.19 -17.90 -9.97
C GLY A 120 -8.18 -18.76 -11.22
N THR A 121 -8.19 -18.10 -12.37
CA THR A 121 -8.00 -18.69 -13.68
C THR A 121 -6.57 -18.39 -14.15
N PRO A 122 -5.73 -19.43 -14.40
CA PRO A 122 -4.40 -19.20 -14.97
C PRO A 122 -4.49 -18.49 -16.31
N ASN A 123 -3.62 -17.49 -16.53
CA ASN A 123 -3.58 -16.70 -17.77
C ASN A 123 -2.68 -17.31 -18.87
N GLY A 124 -2.15 -18.50 -18.64
CA GLY A 124 -1.26 -19.21 -19.58
C GLY A 124 0.22 -18.83 -19.46
N SER A 125 0.58 -17.88 -18.64
CA SER A 125 1.99 -17.51 -18.40
C SER A 125 2.73 -18.60 -17.62
N PRO A 126 4.05 -18.79 -17.86
CA PRO A 126 4.86 -19.72 -17.09
C PRO A 126 4.94 -19.33 -15.62
N TRP A 127 4.96 -20.31 -14.71
CA TRP A 127 4.97 -20.11 -13.26
C TRP A 127 6.13 -19.22 -12.74
N TYR A 128 7.26 -19.22 -13.42
CA TYR A 128 8.43 -18.39 -13.05
C TYR A 128 8.19 -16.89 -13.24
N MET A 129 7.13 -16.51 -13.93
CA MET A 129 6.73 -15.10 -14.05
C MET A 129 6.22 -14.53 -12.71
N LEU A 130 5.72 -15.36 -11.80
CA LEU A 130 5.33 -14.91 -10.45
C LEU A 130 6.53 -14.36 -9.65
N PRO A 131 7.61 -15.12 -9.41
CA PRO A 131 8.76 -14.58 -8.68
C PRO A 131 9.47 -13.44 -9.44
N LEU A 132 9.49 -13.46 -10.77
CA LEU A 132 10.04 -12.36 -11.56
C LEU A 132 9.20 -11.09 -11.40
N GLY A 133 7.88 -11.21 -11.54
CA GLY A 133 6.94 -10.11 -11.29
C GLY A 133 7.07 -9.57 -9.86
N PHE A 134 7.16 -10.45 -8.87
CA PHE A 134 7.36 -10.05 -7.48
C PHE A 134 8.62 -9.20 -7.28
N LEU A 135 9.76 -9.61 -7.84
CA LEU A 135 11.01 -8.84 -7.75
C LEU A 135 10.88 -7.44 -8.37
N ILE A 136 10.12 -7.31 -9.46
CA ILE A 136 9.84 -6.02 -10.10
C ILE A 136 8.84 -5.20 -9.26
N MET A 137 7.76 -5.82 -8.76
CA MET A 137 6.72 -5.13 -8.02
C MET A 137 7.20 -4.60 -6.66
N VAL A 138 8.21 -5.23 -6.02
CA VAL A 138 8.72 -4.74 -4.73
C VAL A 138 9.16 -3.28 -4.78
N PRO A 139 10.07 -2.83 -5.67
CA PRO A 139 10.46 -1.43 -5.72
C PRO A 139 9.41 -0.51 -6.37
N PHE A 140 8.76 -0.94 -7.46
CA PHE A 140 7.94 -0.07 -8.29
C PHE A 140 6.49 0.09 -7.80
N VAL A 141 5.97 -0.86 -7.05
CA VAL A 141 4.64 -0.80 -6.44
C VAL A 141 4.75 -0.83 -4.91
N GLY A 142 5.26 -1.91 -4.35
CA GLY A 142 5.28 -2.12 -2.91
C GLY A 142 5.94 -0.98 -2.13
N ILE A 143 7.22 -0.68 -2.39
CA ILE A 143 7.93 0.42 -1.70
C ILE A 143 7.39 1.78 -2.15
N ALA A 144 7.11 1.94 -3.45
CA ALA A 144 6.63 3.19 -4.01
C ALA A 144 5.31 3.65 -3.38
N GLU A 145 4.39 2.75 -3.14
CA GLU A 145 3.09 3.07 -2.56
C GLU A 145 3.09 3.00 -1.03
N GLU A 146 3.60 1.92 -0.43
CA GLU A 146 3.49 1.70 1.01
C GLU A 146 4.30 2.71 1.84
N THR A 147 5.32 3.33 1.25
CA THR A 147 6.01 4.47 1.88
C THR A 147 5.04 5.62 2.16
N GLY A 148 4.10 5.89 1.26
CA GLY A 148 3.07 6.89 1.46
C GLY A 148 1.93 6.38 2.35
N TRP A 149 1.35 5.23 1.99
CA TRP A 149 0.15 4.73 2.64
C TRP A 149 0.41 4.28 4.08
N ARG A 150 1.41 3.43 4.34
CA ARG A 150 1.71 2.86 5.67
C ARG A 150 2.88 3.57 6.35
N GLY A 151 3.76 4.21 5.58
CA GLY A 151 4.86 5.02 6.15
C GLY A 151 4.41 6.38 6.68
N LEU A 152 3.34 6.97 6.11
CA LEU A 152 2.87 8.30 6.52
C LEU A 152 1.35 8.34 6.79
N LEU A 153 0.49 8.05 5.80
CA LEU A 153 -0.95 8.33 5.90
C LEU A 153 -1.63 7.52 7.01
N GLN A 154 -1.49 6.19 7.01
CA GLN A 154 -2.13 5.34 8.01
C GLN A 154 -1.72 5.70 9.45
N PRO A 155 -0.41 5.89 9.79
CA PRO A 155 -0.01 6.35 11.13
C PRO A 155 -0.60 7.71 11.52
N GLU A 156 -0.70 8.64 10.59
CA GLU A 156 -1.28 9.96 10.83
C GLU A 156 -2.79 9.88 11.08
N MET A 157 -3.50 8.98 10.40
CA MET A 157 -4.92 8.73 10.65
C MET A 157 -5.15 7.99 11.96
N ASP A 158 -4.32 6.98 12.30
CA ASP A 158 -4.40 6.22 13.55
C ASP A 158 -4.25 7.09 14.81
N MET A 159 -3.56 8.23 14.71
CA MET A 159 -3.44 9.20 15.80
C MET A 159 -4.67 10.10 15.96
N ARG A 160 -5.48 10.26 14.92
CA ARG A 160 -6.60 11.22 14.88
C ARG A 160 -7.96 10.58 15.08
N MET A 161 -8.08 9.29 14.77
CA MET A 161 -9.36 8.58 14.82
C MET A 161 -9.17 7.11 15.20
N PRO A 162 -10.25 6.43 15.67
CA PRO A 162 -10.20 5.00 15.96
C PRO A 162 -9.75 4.18 14.74
N TYR A 163 -8.96 3.14 14.98
CA TYR A 163 -8.32 2.33 13.95
C TYR A 163 -9.23 1.89 12.80
N PRO A 164 -10.46 1.35 12.99
CA PRO A 164 -11.29 0.98 11.85
C PRO A 164 -11.60 2.15 10.91
N PHE A 165 -11.83 3.35 11.48
CA PHE A 165 -12.10 4.55 10.69
C PHE A 165 -10.84 5.07 9.99
N SER A 166 -9.68 4.98 10.63
CA SER A 166 -8.41 5.36 10.00
C SER A 166 -8.11 4.48 8.79
N VAL A 167 -8.39 3.18 8.87
CA VAL A 167 -8.23 2.25 7.75
C VAL A 167 -9.23 2.57 6.63
N LEU A 168 -10.49 2.85 6.96
CA LEU A 168 -11.50 3.23 5.96
C LEU A 168 -11.12 4.51 5.21
N VAL A 169 -10.64 5.54 5.92
CA VAL A 169 -10.19 6.79 5.29
C VAL A 169 -8.97 6.55 4.41
N THR A 170 -7.99 5.79 4.89
CA THR A 170 -6.81 5.44 4.08
C THR A 170 -7.21 4.65 2.83
N ALA A 171 -8.12 3.68 2.96
CA ALA A 171 -8.64 2.89 1.84
C ALA A 171 -9.38 3.77 0.84
N ALA A 172 -10.20 4.71 1.30
CA ALA A 172 -10.95 5.62 0.43
C ALA A 172 -10.01 6.55 -0.37
N ILE A 173 -8.95 7.07 0.27
CA ILE A 173 -7.95 7.90 -0.42
C ILE A 173 -7.16 7.05 -1.43
N TRP A 174 -6.76 5.84 -1.04
CA TRP A 174 -6.04 4.91 -1.92
C TRP A 174 -6.89 4.49 -3.11
N PHE A 175 -8.16 4.16 -2.90
CA PHE A 175 -9.13 3.89 -3.97
C PHE A 175 -9.31 5.10 -4.91
N ALA A 176 -9.51 6.29 -4.36
CA ALA A 176 -9.68 7.51 -5.14
C ALA A 176 -8.46 7.82 -6.02
N TRP A 177 -7.26 7.49 -5.52
CA TRP A 177 -6.01 7.66 -6.26
C TRP A 177 -5.93 6.74 -7.51
N HIS A 178 -6.60 5.59 -7.49
CA HIS A 178 -6.67 4.68 -8.64
C HIS A 178 -7.73 5.07 -9.69
N LEU A 179 -8.71 5.94 -9.37
CA LEU A 179 -9.82 6.22 -10.29
C LEU A 179 -9.44 6.58 -11.73
N PRO A 180 -8.31 7.27 -12.01
CA PRO A 180 -7.90 7.57 -13.38
C PRO A 180 -7.73 6.33 -14.27
N ILE A 181 -7.34 5.17 -13.73
CA ILE A 181 -7.12 3.95 -14.52
C ILE A 181 -8.38 3.41 -15.22
N TRP A 182 -9.59 3.81 -14.80
CA TRP A 182 -10.85 3.46 -15.49
C TRP A 182 -11.20 4.38 -16.64
N ILE A 183 -10.55 5.54 -16.74
CA ILE A 183 -10.77 6.51 -17.82
C ILE A 183 -9.88 6.18 -19.01
N ASP A 184 -8.70 5.64 -18.78
CA ASP A 184 -7.74 5.26 -19.82
C ASP A 184 -8.14 3.93 -20.49
N PRO A 185 -8.57 3.95 -21.77
CA PRO A 185 -8.97 2.75 -22.51
C PRO A 185 -7.80 1.77 -22.77
N THR A 186 -6.55 2.18 -22.53
CA THR A 186 -5.38 1.32 -22.64
C THR A 186 -4.97 0.67 -21.32
N SER A 187 -5.65 1.04 -20.22
CA SER A 187 -5.47 0.43 -18.91
C SER A 187 -6.07 -0.97 -18.87
N ASN A 188 -5.41 -1.87 -18.15
CA ASN A 188 -5.91 -3.23 -17.88
C ASN A 188 -7.15 -3.28 -16.99
N HIS A 189 -7.56 -2.15 -16.38
CA HIS A 189 -8.78 -2.02 -15.59
C HIS A 189 -9.93 -1.34 -16.34
N TYR A 190 -9.71 -0.95 -17.61
CA TYR A 190 -10.76 -0.32 -18.39
C TYR A 190 -11.93 -1.27 -18.63
N GLY A 191 -13.12 -0.86 -18.20
CA GLY A 191 -14.34 -1.68 -18.30
C GLY A 191 -14.57 -2.66 -17.14
N ASP A 192 -13.64 -2.76 -16.19
CA ASP A 192 -13.79 -3.62 -15.02
C ASP A 192 -14.72 -3.04 -13.95
N SER A 193 -15.08 -3.88 -12.98
CA SER A 193 -15.96 -3.50 -11.88
C SER A 193 -15.25 -2.57 -10.88
N VAL A 194 -15.53 -1.28 -10.97
CA VAL A 194 -15.09 -0.27 -9.98
C VAL A 194 -15.50 -0.67 -8.55
N VAL A 195 -16.69 -1.26 -8.39
CA VAL A 195 -17.17 -1.75 -7.08
C VAL A 195 -16.37 -2.94 -6.60
N GLY A 196 -16.07 -3.89 -7.49
CA GLY A 196 -15.25 -5.08 -7.17
C GLY A 196 -13.85 -4.66 -6.72
N PHE A 197 -13.21 -3.79 -7.46
CA PHE A 197 -11.92 -3.22 -7.09
C PHE A 197 -11.97 -2.47 -5.76
N GLY A 198 -13.00 -1.65 -5.53
CA GLY A 198 -13.17 -0.93 -4.26
C GLY A 198 -13.27 -1.87 -3.05
N ILE A 199 -13.98 -3.00 -3.19
CA ILE A 199 -14.04 -4.05 -2.16
C ILE A 199 -12.67 -4.68 -1.94
N THR A 200 -11.93 -4.95 -3.00
CA THR A 200 -10.58 -5.52 -2.94
C THR A 200 -9.61 -4.56 -2.24
N ILE A 201 -9.58 -3.30 -2.63
CA ILE A 201 -8.78 -2.25 -1.95
C ILE A 201 -9.13 -2.17 -0.47
N LEU A 202 -10.40 -2.23 -0.11
CA LEU A 202 -10.82 -2.19 1.29
C LEU A 202 -10.25 -3.35 2.09
N ILE A 203 -10.37 -4.58 1.58
CA ILE A 203 -9.85 -5.79 2.23
C ILE A 203 -8.32 -5.72 2.38
N TRP A 204 -7.62 -5.31 1.33
CA TRP A 204 -6.17 -5.16 1.35
C TRP A 204 -5.71 -4.04 2.27
N ALA A 205 -6.44 -2.92 2.32
CA ALA A 205 -6.15 -1.85 3.25
C ALA A 205 -6.21 -2.33 4.70
N PHE A 206 -7.24 -3.12 5.08
CA PHE A 206 -7.32 -3.74 6.40
C PHE A 206 -6.19 -4.73 6.67
N ALA A 207 -5.83 -5.57 5.70
CA ALA A 207 -4.73 -6.52 5.82
C ALA A 207 -3.40 -5.80 6.05
N MET A 208 -3.06 -4.83 5.20
CA MET A 208 -1.80 -4.08 5.30
C MET A 208 -1.74 -3.19 6.53
N ALA A 209 -2.85 -2.56 6.93
CA ALA A 209 -2.91 -1.81 8.18
C ALA A 209 -2.70 -2.72 9.40
N ALA A 210 -3.25 -3.94 9.41
CA ALA A 210 -3.03 -4.93 10.46
C ALA A 210 -1.59 -5.44 10.50
N ILE A 211 -0.99 -5.74 9.33
CA ILE A 211 0.44 -6.09 9.19
C ILE A 211 1.29 -4.95 9.76
N TYR A 212 1.07 -3.72 9.33
CA TYR A 212 1.82 -2.56 9.81
C TYR A 212 1.68 -2.39 11.33
N ARG A 213 0.45 -2.49 11.86
CA ARG A 213 0.20 -2.36 13.29
C ARG A 213 0.94 -3.42 14.11
N ALA A 214 0.96 -4.66 13.62
CA ALA A 214 1.61 -5.79 14.31
C ALA A 214 3.13 -5.78 14.21
N THR A 215 3.69 -5.24 13.12
CA THR A 215 5.11 -5.34 12.80
C THR A 215 5.86 -4.02 12.86
N LYS A 216 5.14 -2.88 12.77
CA LYS A 216 5.70 -1.53 12.61
C LYS A 216 6.67 -1.42 11.41
N SER A 217 6.46 -2.24 10.38
CA SER A 217 7.36 -2.38 9.24
C SER A 217 6.69 -2.00 7.94
N VAL A 218 7.15 -0.92 7.31
CA VAL A 218 6.69 -0.49 5.98
C VAL A 218 7.09 -1.53 4.92
N ILE A 219 8.33 -2.05 5.01
CA ILE A 219 8.80 -3.07 4.05
C ILE A 219 7.98 -4.36 4.13
N ALA A 220 7.41 -4.73 5.29
CA ALA A 220 6.52 -5.88 5.38
C ALA A 220 5.24 -5.67 4.57
N CYS A 221 4.67 -4.47 4.63
CA CYS A 221 3.50 -4.10 3.81
C CYS A 221 3.87 -4.06 2.33
N ALA A 222 5.02 -3.49 1.98
CA ALA A 222 5.52 -3.43 0.61
C ALA A 222 5.73 -4.83 -0.01
N ILE A 223 6.31 -5.77 0.76
CA ILE A 223 6.47 -7.17 0.33
C ILE A 223 5.12 -7.83 0.09
N TYR A 224 4.18 -7.65 1.00
CA TYR A 224 2.84 -8.21 0.85
C TYR A 224 2.09 -7.61 -0.35
N HIS A 225 2.12 -6.29 -0.51
CA HIS A 225 1.53 -5.57 -1.64
C HIS A 225 2.11 -6.06 -2.97
N ALA A 226 3.44 -6.02 -3.11
CA ALA A 226 4.12 -6.53 -4.29
C ALA A 226 3.79 -7.99 -4.60
N PHE A 227 3.60 -8.83 -3.57
CA PHE A 227 3.25 -10.23 -3.76
C PHE A 227 1.85 -10.40 -4.34
N ILE A 228 0.84 -9.71 -3.79
CA ILE A 228 -0.52 -9.79 -4.31
C ILE A 228 -0.60 -9.28 -5.76
N ASP A 229 0.09 -8.19 -6.08
CA ASP A 229 0.14 -7.66 -7.45
C ASP A 229 0.84 -8.62 -8.42
N SER A 230 1.90 -9.30 -7.96
CA SER A 230 2.61 -10.27 -8.79
C SER A 230 1.78 -11.50 -9.19
N ILE A 231 0.66 -11.77 -8.49
CA ILE A 231 -0.27 -12.85 -8.85
C ILE A 231 -0.82 -12.65 -10.27
N GLY A 232 -1.02 -11.41 -10.70
CA GLY A 232 -1.44 -11.06 -12.05
C GLY A 232 -0.47 -11.50 -13.16
N ALA A 233 0.79 -11.80 -12.82
CA ALA A 233 1.74 -12.34 -13.79
C ALA A 233 1.38 -13.76 -14.27
N VAL A 234 0.58 -14.52 -13.52
CA VAL A 234 0.24 -15.93 -13.80
C VAL A 234 -1.25 -16.25 -13.73
N TYR A 235 -2.08 -15.37 -13.15
CA TYR A 235 -3.53 -15.51 -13.08
C TYR A 235 -4.21 -14.30 -13.73
N ASP A 236 -5.45 -14.50 -14.19
CA ASP A 236 -6.31 -13.40 -14.61
C ASP A 236 -6.68 -12.55 -13.41
N TRP A 237 -6.04 -11.38 -13.32
CA TRP A 237 -6.19 -10.45 -12.20
C TRP A 237 -7.62 -9.97 -12.02
N ASN A 238 -8.24 -9.54 -13.12
CA ASN A 238 -9.55 -8.90 -13.08
C ASN A 238 -10.62 -9.89 -12.70
N ALA A 239 -10.56 -11.10 -13.27
CA ALA A 239 -11.46 -12.20 -12.91
C ALA A 239 -11.30 -12.63 -11.44
N LEU A 240 -10.10 -12.47 -10.86
CA LEU A 240 -9.82 -12.89 -9.49
C LEU A 240 -10.17 -11.82 -8.46
N PHE A 241 -9.72 -10.59 -8.67
CA PHE A 241 -9.79 -9.53 -7.67
C PHE A 241 -10.94 -8.54 -7.89
N ASP A 242 -11.28 -8.21 -9.15
CA ASP A 242 -12.30 -7.23 -9.48
C ASP A 242 -13.69 -7.86 -9.71
N ALA A 243 -13.80 -9.19 -9.76
CA ALA A 243 -15.08 -9.88 -9.91
C ALA A 243 -16.04 -9.53 -8.77
N PHE A 244 -17.22 -8.97 -9.11
CA PHE A 244 -18.29 -8.68 -8.17
C PHE A 244 -19.65 -8.98 -8.79
N PRO A 245 -20.51 -9.74 -8.09
CA PRO A 245 -20.40 -10.25 -6.71
C PRO A 245 -19.39 -11.39 -6.50
N GLY A 246 -18.82 -11.97 -7.56
CA GLY A 246 -17.90 -13.08 -7.50
C GLY A 246 -18.56 -14.42 -7.10
N SER A 247 -17.77 -15.49 -7.10
CA SER A 247 -18.24 -16.82 -6.68
C SER A 247 -18.39 -16.91 -5.15
N VAL A 248 -19.11 -17.94 -4.67
CA VAL A 248 -19.24 -18.23 -3.23
C VAL A 248 -17.86 -18.45 -2.58
N ALA A 249 -16.97 -19.18 -3.28
CA ALA A 249 -15.61 -19.43 -2.81
C ALA A 249 -14.81 -18.12 -2.69
N MET A 250 -14.86 -17.24 -3.69
CA MET A 250 -14.20 -15.93 -3.67
C MET A 250 -14.69 -15.10 -2.48
N ASN A 251 -15.99 -15.03 -2.26
CA ASN A 251 -16.55 -14.27 -1.14
C ASN A 251 -16.18 -14.89 0.22
N ALA A 252 -16.13 -16.21 0.34
CA ALA A 252 -15.65 -16.88 1.54
C ALA A 252 -14.19 -16.53 1.84
N PHE A 253 -13.31 -16.49 0.83
CA PHE A 253 -11.92 -16.03 1.00
C PHE A 253 -11.82 -14.55 1.38
N ARG A 254 -12.63 -13.67 0.79
CA ARG A 254 -12.71 -12.25 1.16
C ARG A 254 -13.06 -12.07 2.64
N VAL A 255 -14.04 -12.83 3.12
CA VAL A 255 -14.43 -12.83 4.54
C VAL A 255 -13.31 -13.36 5.43
N LEU A 256 -12.66 -14.47 5.03
CA LEU A 256 -11.53 -15.05 5.74
C LEU A 256 -10.36 -14.06 5.84
N TRP A 257 -10.07 -13.36 4.74
CA TRP A 257 -9.00 -12.37 4.68
C TRP A 257 -9.25 -11.19 5.62
N LEU A 258 -10.48 -10.65 5.58
CA LEU A 258 -10.88 -9.58 6.50
C LEU A 258 -10.86 -10.05 7.96
N ALA A 259 -11.35 -11.27 8.23
CA ALA A 259 -11.32 -11.85 9.56
C ALA A 259 -9.88 -12.01 10.09
N ALA A 260 -8.95 -12.50 9.25
CA ALA A 260 -7.54 -12.61 9.59
C ALA A 260 -6.92 -11.24 9.93
N ALA A 261 -7.23 -10.21 9.14
CA ALA A 261 -6.79 -8.84 9.39
C ALA A 261 -7.34 -8.28 10.72
N VAL A 262 -8.63 -8.49 10.98
CA VAL A 262 -9.27 -8.05 12.23
C VAL A 262 -8.69 -8.79 13.44
N VAL A 263 -8.50 -10.10 13.37
CA VAL A 263 -7.86 -10.89 14.44
C VAL A 263 -6.45 -10.39 14.72
N LEU A 264 -5.63 -10.20 13.67
CA LEU A 264 -4.27 -9.67 13.82
C LEU A 264 -4.28 -8.28 14.47
N TRP A 265 -5.16 -7.39 14.03
CA TRP A 265 -5.33 -6.07 14.64
C TRP A 265 -5.66 -6.14 16.13
N LEU A 266 -6.65 -6.97 16.52
CA LEU A 266 -7.05 -7.13 17.91
C LEU A 266 -5.91 -7.67 18.78
N VAL A 267 -5.18 -8.68 18.30
CA VAL A 267 -4.00 -9.25 18.97
C VAL A 267 -2.91 -8.19 19.14
N ALA A 268 -2.56 -7.47 18.08
CA ALA A 268 -1.55 -6.40 18.13
C ALA A 268 -1.95 -5.29 19.11
N THR A 269 -3.23 -4.88 19.11
CA THR A 269 -3.74 -3.86 20.03
C THR A 269 -3.65 -4.32 21.49
N LYS A 270 -3.96 -5.60 21.77
CA LYS A 270 -3.84 -6.16 23.13
C LYS A 270 -2.38 -6.20 23.59
N GLN A 271 -1.46 -6.54 22.72
CA GLN A 271 -0.02 -6.54 23.01
C GLN A 271 0.50 -5.13 23.30
N GLU A 272 0.12 -4.13 22.50
CA GLU A 272 0.48 -2.73 22.73
C GLU A 272 0.00 -2.21 24.11
N LYS A 273 -1.24 -2.52 24.49
CA LYS A 273 -1.79 -2.14 25.81
C LYS A 273 -1.01 -2.78 26.95
N LYS A 274 -0.68 -4.08 26.84
CA LYS A 274 0.11 -4.79 27.85
C LYS A 274 1.50 -4.20 28.02
N THR A 275 2.17 -3.88 26.91
CA THR A 275 3.52 -3.26 26.96
C THR A 275 3.46 -1.89 27.63
N ARG A 276 2.46 -1.05 27.31
CA ARG A 276 2.30 0.28 27.94
C ARG A 276 2.04 0.19 29.45
N SER A 277 1.22 -0.75 29.92
CA SER A 277 0.96 -0.94 31.36
C SER A 277 2.25 -1.34 32.10
N HIS A 278 3.03 -2.27 31.56
CA HIS A 278 4.31 -2.66 32.18
C HIS A 278 5.31 -1.51 32.27
N ILE A 279 5.41 -0.66 31.25
CA ILE A 279 6.29 0.53 31.28
C ILE A 279 5.82 1.51 32.35
N SER A 280 4.52 1.80 32.43
CA SER A 280 3.95 2.68 33.46
C SER A 280 4.21 2.19 34.88
N ASP A 281 4.03 0.88 35.13
CA ASP A 281 4.28 0.27 36.42
C ASP A 281 5.75 0.34 36.83
N GLN A 282 6.67 0.16 35.88
CA GLN A 282 8.12 0.30 36.12
C GLN A 282 8.51 1.76 36.43
N GLU A 283 7.98 2.74 35.71
CA GLU A 283 8.23 4.15 35.96
C GLU A 283 7.73 4.58 37.36
N GLN A 284 6.54 4.12 37.76
CA GLN A 284 6.00 4.38 39.10
C GLN A 284 6.87 3.76 40.20
N SER A 285 7.34 2.51 40.01
CA SER A 285 8.22 1.85 40.97
C SER A 285 9.54 2.53 41.16
N LEU A 286 10.15 3.05 40.04
CA LEU A 286 11.40 3.81 40.08
C LEU A 286 11.24 5.17 40.75
N THR A 287 10.08 5.80 40.62
CA THR A 287 9.79 7.10 41.27
C THR A 287 9.59 6.93 42.75
N SER A 288 8.87 5.89 43.16
CA SER A 288 8.62 5.59 44.59
C SER A 288 9.89 5.13 45.35
N SER A 289 10.87 4.55 44.68
CA SER A 289 12.14 4.15 45.29
C SER A 289 13.18 5.28 45.47
N ARG A 290 12.87 6.48 44.94
CA ARG A 290 13.73 7.68 45.04
C ARG A 290 13.27 8.67 46.13
N ILE A 291 12.13 8.41 46.76
CA ILE A 291 11.60 9.14 47.90
C ILE A 291 11.94 8.36 49.17
#